data_b4a520737d62eebd1b5a13ee60460627
#
_entry.id   b4a520737d62eebd1b5a13ee60460627
#
_cell.length_a   1.000
_cell.length_b   1.000
_cell.length_c   1.000
_cell.angle_alpha   90.00
_cell.angle_beta   90.00
_cell.angle_gamma   90.00
#
_symmetry.space_group_name_H-M   'P 1'
#
loop_
_entity.id
_entity.type
_entity.pdbx_description
1 polymer ?
#
loop_
_entity_poly.entity_id
_entity_poly.type
_entity_poly.pdbx_seq_one_letter_code
_entity_poly.pdbx_strand_id
1 'polypeptide(L)'
;MEEVLLEALKGQIEITRIESLEVKKAARIRNESLQRQLVLLKAQYDACGREKFTLYEQYREAKITAEEYLSGKDELTRKQAALKEQLEESEALYEANQQMSDAASEQQEAVGKMTGLSDAKLREHLYDAVERVLVYDSESIEIIWKFNEVKNGISSYAGAGV
;
A
#
# COMPACT_ATOMS: atom_id res chain seq x y z
N MET A 1 3.96 -31.81 22.37
CA MET A 1 3.36 -30.45 22.19
C MET A 1 4.42 -29.41 21.79
N GLU A 2 5.46 -29.22 22.59
CA GLU A 2 6.50 -28.20 22.29
C GLU A 2 7.23 -28.39 20.97
N GLU A 3 7.54 -29.64 20.57
CA GLU A 3 8.15 -29.92 19.28
C GLU A 3 7.22 -29.60 18.09
N VAL A 4 5.93 -29.86 18.24
CA VAL A 4 4.93 -29.50 17.22
C VAL A 4 4.86 -27.99 17.05
N LEU A 5 4.88 -27.23 18.14
CA LEU A 5 4.91 -25.77 18.13
C LEU A 5 6.20 -25.24 17.51
N LEU A 6 7.35 -25.88 17.78
CA LEU A 6 8.63 -25.47 17.21
C LEU A 6 8.68 -25.67 15.68
N GLU A 7 8.21 -26.80 15.18
CA GLU A 7 8.12 -27.05 13.74
C GLU A 7 7.11 -26.12 13.07
N ALA A 8 5.96 -25.87 13.71
CA ALA A 8 5.01 -24.89 13.22
C ALA A 8 5.61 -23.46 13.19
N LEU A 9 6.40 -23.07 14.18
CA LEU A 9 7.10 -21.79 14.20
C LEU A 9 8.07 -21.67 13.03
N LYS A 10 8.90 -22.69 12.78
CA LYS A 10 9.83 -22.71 11.64
C LYS A 10 9.10 -22.57 10.31
N GLY A 11 8.02 -23.30 10.13
CA GLY A 11 7.18 -23.20 8.93
C GLY A 11 6.59 -21.81 8.77
N GLN A 12 6.08 -21.21 9.85
CA GLN A 12 5.50 -19.88 9.83
C GLN A 12 6.55 -18.79 9.54
N ILE A 13 7.76 -18.91 10.09
CA ILE A 13 8.89 -18.02 9.80
C ILE A 13 9.18 -18.00 8.30
N GLU A 14 9.25 -19.17 7.66
CA GLU A 14 9.53 -19.25 6.22
C GLU A 14 8.39 -18.72 5.37
N ILE A 15 7.14 -19.05 5.70
CA ILE A 15 5.95 -18.50 5.02
C ILE A 15 5.95 -16.98 5.11
N THR A 16 6.11 -16.44 6.31
CA THR A 16 6.11 -14.98 6.52
C THR A 16 7.25 -14.29 5.78
N ARG A 17 8.42 -14.92 5.72
CA ARG A 17 9.57 -14.43 4.95
C ARG A 17 9.25 -14.32 3.46
N ILE A 18 8.66 -15.35 2.88
CA ILE A 18 8.28 -15.37 1.46
C ILE A 18 7.20 -14.33 1.18
N GLU A 19 6.12 -14.32 1.96
CA GLU A 19 5.01 -13.38 1.79
C GLU A 19 5.44 -11.92 1.91
N SER A 20 6.29 -11.59 2.88
CA SER A 20 6.79 -10.22 3.05
C SER A 20 7.65 -9.77 1.86
N LEU A 21 8.44 -10.67 1.28
CA LEU A 21 9.21 -10.38 0.07
C LEU A 21 8.30 -10.14 -1.14
N GLU A 22 7.24 -10.92 -1.30
CA GLU A 22 6.27 -10.76 -2.39
C GLU A 22 5.50 -9.44 -2.25
N VAL A 23 5.06 -9.08 -1.03
CA VAL A 23 4.40 -7.80 -0.76
C VAL A 23 5.31 -6.64 -1.10
N LYS A 24 6.57 -6.66 -0.67
CA LYS A 24 7.55 -5.60 -1.00
C LYS A 24 7.77 -5.46 -2.50
N LYS A 25 7.93 -6.58 -3.21
CA LYS A 25 8.11 -6.58 -4.67
C LYS A 25 6.90 -6.01 -5.38
N ALA A 26 5.68 -6.43 -5.01
CA ALA A 26 4.44 -5.92 -5.56
C ALA A 26 4.24 -4.43 -5.27
N ALA A 27 4.51 -4.00 -4.03
CA ALA A 27 4.43 -2.61 -3.61
C ALA A 27 5.40 -1.72 -4.41
N ARG A 28 6.63 -2.17 -4.63
CA ARG A 28 7.61 -1.45 -5.45
C ARG A 28 7.11 -1.22 -6.88
N ILE A 29 6.62 -2.27 -7.54
CA ILE A 29 6.11 -2.19 -8.91
C ILE A 29 4.93 -1.20 -8.99
N ARG A 30 4.01 -1.26 -8.02
CA ARG A 30 2.87 -0.32 -7.94
C ARG A 30 3.34 1.11 -7.71
N ASN A 31 4.29 1.34 -6.80
CA ASN A 31 4.83 2.66 -6.51
C ASN A 31 5.50 3.29 -7.72
N GLU A 32 6.28 2.52 -8.48
CA GLU A 32 6.90 3.01 -9.72
C GLU A 32 5.85 3.41 -10.77
N SER A 33 4.73 2.69 -10.85
CA SER A 33 3.61 3.03 -11.73
C SER A 33 2.87 4.28 -11.27
N LEU A 34 2.50 4.34 -9.99
CA LEU A 34 1.80 5.49 -9.38
C LEU A 34 2.64 6.76 -9.47
N GLN A 35 3.95 6.66 -9.26
CA GLN A 35 4.85 7.81 -9.36
C GLN A 35 4.90 8.38 -10.78
N ARG A 36 4.93 7.53 -11.80
CA ARG A 36 4.82 7.97 -13.20
C ARG A 36 3.47 8.65 -13.48
N GLN A 37 2.39 8.08 -12.97
CA GLN A 37 1.05 8.66 -13.11
C GLN A 37 0.94 10.03 -12.44
N LEU A 38 1.45 10.18 -11.21
CA LEU A 38 1.48 11.45 -10.47
C LEU A 38 2.24 12.54 -11.24
N VAL A 39 3.39 12.21 -11.82
CA VAL A 39 4.16 13.15 -12.65
C VAL A 39 3.35 13.63 -13.85
N LEU A 40 2.66 12.72 -14.55
CA LEU A 40 1.83 13.06 -15.71
C LEU A 40 0.62 13.92 -15.31
N LEU A 41 -0.10 13.54 -14.25
CA LEU A 41 -1.26 14.30 -13.76
C LEU A 41 -0.86 15.71 -13.33
N LYS A 42 0.27 15.84 -12.63
CA LYS A 42 0.80 17.14 -12.21
C LYS A 42 1.18 18.01 -13.40
N ALA A 43 1.83 17.44 -14.41
CA ALA A 43 2.16 18.17 -15.63
C ALA A 43 0.90 18.66 -16.36
N GLN A 44 -0.15 17.86 -16.43
CA GLN A 44 -1.45 18.23 -17.02
C GLN A 44 -2.16 19.32 -16.19
N TYR A 45 -2.13 19.22 -14.87
CA TYR A 45 -2.70 20.24 -13.97
C TYR A 45 -2.00 21.59 -14.17
N ASP A 46 -0.67 21.60 -14.23
CA ASP A 46 0.13 22.80 -14.45
C ASP A 46 -0.11 23.36 -15.87
N ALA A 47 -0.30 22.51 -16.87
CA ALA A 47 -0.64 22.92 -18.22
C ALA A 47 -1.97 23.67 -18.27
N CYS A 48 -3.02 23.20 -17.55
CA CYS A 48 -4.28 23.92 -17.44
C CYS A 48 -4.10 25.33 -16.84
N GLY A 49 -3.20 25.50 -15.88
CA GLY A 49 -2.87 26.80 -15.34
C GLY A 49 -2.26 27.74 -16.39
N ARG A 50 -1.30 27.23 -17.18
CA ARG A 50 -0.70 28.01 -18.28
C ARG A 50 -1.71 28.33 -19.38
N GLU A 51 -2.56 27.40 -19.74
CA GLU A 51 -3.63 27.63 -20.72
C GLU A 51 -4.62 28.71 -20.25
N LYS A 52 -5.00 28.73 -18.99
CA LYS A 52 -5.82 29.80 -18.40
C LYS A 52 -5.14 31.16 -18.50
N PHE A 53 -3.85 31.21 -18.24
CA PHE A 53 -3.11 32.46 -18.36
C PHE A 53 -3.06 32.95 -19.81
N THR A 54 -2.77 32.06 -20.76
CA THR A 54 -2.78 32.37 -22.20
C THR A 54 -4.15 32.86 -22.66
N LEU A 55 -5.22 32.22 -22.21
CA LEU A 55 -6.60 32.61 -22.50
C LEU A 55 -6.92 34.00 -21.99
N TYR A 56 -6.45 34.34 -20.79
CA TYR A 56 -6.58 35.69 -20.21
C TYR A 56 -5.82 36.73 -21.03
N GLU A 57 -4.59 36.44 -21.47
CA GLU A 57 -3.81 37.36 -22.32
C GLU A 57 -4.49 37.62 -23.68
N GLN A 58 -5.02 36.57 -24.33
CA GLN A 58 -5.77 36.71 -25.59
C GLN A 58 -7.02 37.59 -25.41
N TYR A 59 -7.74 37.44 -24.28
CA TYR A 59 -8.86 38.30 -23.96
C TYR A 59 -8.45 39.76 -23.76
N ARG A 60 -7.38 39.99 -22.97
CA ARG A 60 -6.84 41.32 -22.72
C ARG A 60 -6.39 42.02 -24.00
N GLU A 61 -5.85 41.25 -24.95
CA GLU A 61 -5.42 41.76 -26.26
C GLU A 61 -6.56 41.87 -27.28
N ALA A 62 -7.81 41.66 -26.86
CA ALA A 62 -9.01 41.65 -27.70
C ALA A 62 -8.96 40.66 -28.89
N LYS A 63 -8.18 39.56 -28.75
CA LYS A 63 -8.12 38.49 -29.74
C LYS A 63 -9.28 37.51 -29.67
N ILE A 64 -9.92 37.45 -28.49
CA ILE A 64 -11.12 36.64 -28.23
C ILE A 64 -12.19 37.49 -27.53
N THR A 65 -13.42 37.10 -27.66
CA THR A 65 -14.56 37.74 -27.01
C THR A 65 -14.63 37.41 -25.51
N ALA A 66 -15.40 38.19 -24.76
CA ALA A 66 -15.68 37.88 -23.34
C ALA A 66 -16.37 36.54 -23.15
N GLU A 67 -17.26 36.17 -24.07
CA GLU A 67 -17.98 34.88 -24.05
C GLU A 67 -17.05 33.71 -24.28
N GLU A 68 -16.16 33.79 -25.26
CA GLU A 68 -15.13 32.78 -25.53
C GLU A 68 -14.17 32.63 -24.34
N TYR A 69 -13.76 33.76 -23.72
CA TYR A 69 -12.92 33.74 -22.53
C TYR A 69 -13.60 33.03 -21.35
N LEU A 70 -14.87 33.37 -21.05
CA LEU A 70 -15.59 32.77 -19.93
C LEU A 70 -15.82 31.29 -20.15
N SER A 71 -16.23 30.89 -21.36
CA SER A 71 -16.45 29.48 -21.71
C SER A 71 -15.14 28.67 -21.59
N GLY A 72 -14.04 29.15 -22.15
CA GLY A 72 -12.75 28.47 -22.06
C GLY A 72 -12.19 28.40 -20.63
N LYS A 73 -12.38 29.47 -19.85
CA LYS A 73 -12.00 29.50 -18.43
C LYS A 73 -12.79 28.44 -17.62
N ASP A 74 -14.10 28.33 -17.85
CA ASP A 74 -14.95 27.37 -17.15
C ASP A 74 -14.57 25.93 -17.51
N GLU A 75 -14.29 25.66 -18.79
CA GLU A 75 -13.81 24.35 -19.24
C GLU A 75 -12.48 23.96 -18.58
N LEU A 76 -11.49 24.84 -18.62
CA LEU A 76 -10.19 24.63 -17.97
C LEU A 76 -10.30 24.49 -16.45
N THR A 77 -11.25 25.19 -15.83
CA THR A 77 -11.49 25.08 -14.39
C THR A 77 -12.06 23.71 -14.02
N ARG A 78 -13.02 23.19 -14.80
CA ARG A 78 -13.56 21.83 -14.61
C ARG A 78 -12.50 20.77 -14.83
N LYS A 79 -11.71 20.90 -15.89
CA LYS A 79 -10.59 19.98 -16.18
C LYS A 79 -9.56 19.99 -15.05
N GLN A 80 -9.20 21.16 -14.56
CA GLN A 80 -8.25 21.30 -13.45
C GLN A 80 -8.78 20.71 -12.14
N ALA A 81 -10.09 20.86 -11.85
CA ALA A 81 -10.72 20.26 -10.70
C ALA A 81 -10.70 18.72 -10.76
N ALA A 82 -11.02 18.15 -11.93
CA ALA A 82 -10.97 16.70 -12.14
C ALA A 82 -9.54 16.15 -12.03
N LEU A 83 -8.55 16.86 -12.54
CA LEU A 83 -7.14 16.49 -12.41
C LEU A 83 -6.67 16.55 -10.95
N LYS A 84 -7.15 17.52 -10.18
CA LYS A 84 -6.83 17.64 -8.76
C LYS A 84 -7.38 16.44 -7.97
N GLU A 85 -8.62 16.04 -8.23
CA GLU A 85 -9.25 14.86 -7.61
C GLU A 85 -8.43 13.58 -7.92
N GLN A 86 -8.04 13.39 -9.18
CA GLN A 86 -7.19 12.26 -9.57
C GLN A 86 -5.80 12.28 -8.92
N LEU A 87 -5.21 13.46 -8.72
CA LEU A 87 -3.95 13.63 -8.00
C LEU A 87 -4.10 13.19 -6.54
N GLU A 88 -5.12 13.70 -5.85
CA GLU A 88 -5.39 13.38 -4.44
C GLU A 88 -5.64 11.88 -4.25
N GLU A 89 -6.40 11.25 -5.15
CA GLU A 89 -6.64 9.81 -5.14
C GLU A 89 -5.34 9.00 -5.37
N SER A 90 -4.54 9.40 -6.35
CA SER A 90 -3.29 8.72 -6.66
C SER A 90 -2.23 8.90 -5.56
N GLU A 91 -2.18 10.05 -4.90
CA GLU A 91 -1.33 10.30 -3.73
C GLU A 91 -1.74 9.42 -2.55
N ALA A 92 -3.04 9.31 -2.26
CA ALA A 92 -3.55 8.46 -1.19
C ALA A 92 -3.21 6.97 -1.44
N LEU A 93 -3.34 6.49 -2.69
CA LEU A 93 -2.96 5.13 -3.07
C LEU A 93 -1.45 4.90 -2.93
N TYR A 94 -0.62 5.88 -3.29
CA TYR A 94 0.82 5.80 -3.13
C TYR A 94 1.22 5.69 -1.66
N GLU A 95 0.65 6.53 -0.80
CA GLU A 95 0.88 6.50 0.65
C GLU A 95 0.45 5.17 1.28
N ALA A 96 -0.76 4.68 0.96
CA ALA A 96 -1.24 3.40 1.46
C ALA A 96 -0.33 2.24 1.04
N ASN A 97 0.13 2.23 -0.21
CA ASN A 97 1.03 1.22 -0.72
C ASN A 97 2.44 1.31 -0.09
N GLN A 98 2.91 2.51 0.24
CA GLN A 98 4.15 2.73 0.98
C GLN A 98 4.05 2.15 2.40
N GLN A 99 2.95 2.40 3.10
CA GLN A 99 2.71 1.84 4.44
C GLN A 99 2.70 0.31 4.43
N MET A 100 2.11 -0.32 3.40
CA MET A 100 2.15 -1.76 3.23
C MET A 100 3.59 -2.29 3.03
N SER A 101 4.39 -1.57 2.26
CA SER A 101 5.80 -1.92 2.03
C SER A 101 6.63 -1.80 3.31
N ASP A 102 6.38 -0.77 4.10
CA ASP A 102 7.10 -0.53 5.36
C ASP A 102 6.73 -1.60 6.40
N ALA A 103 5.45 -1.92 6.55
CA ALA A 103 4.97 -3.01 7.41
C ALA A 103 5.56 -4.37 7.01
N ALA A 104 5.62 -4.67 5.70
CA ALA A 104 6.27 -5.89 5.22
C ALA A 104 7.79 -5.89 5.49
N SER A 105 8.43 -4.73 5.51
CA SER A 105 9.86 -4.59 5.85
C SER A 105 10.12 -4.85 7.32
N GLU A 106 9.29 -4.31 8.20
CA GLU A 106 9.35 -4.58 9.65
C GLU A 106 9.12 -6.06 9.96
N GLN A 107 8.13 -6.66 9.30
CA GLN A 107 7.84 -8.09 9.43
C GLN A 107 9.00 -8.95 8.96
N GLN A 108 9.62 -8.59 7.83
CA GLN A 108 10.81 -9.27 7.31
C GLN A 108 12.01 -9.17 8.26
N GLU A 109 12.21 -8.02 8.88
CA GLU A 109 13.28 -7.82 9.86
C GLU A 109 13.04 -8.67 11.12
N ALA A 110 11.81 -8.68 11.64
CA ALA A 110 11.43 -9.47 12.80
C ALA A 110 11.67 -10.97 12.57
N VAL A 111 11.22 -11.47 11.41
CA VAL A 111 11.42 -12.88 11.01
C VAL A 111 12.88 -13.17 10.70
N GLY A 112 13.60 -12.23 10.10
CA GLY A 112 15.04 -12.36 9.80
C GLY A 112 15.89 -12.59 11.04
N LYS A 113 15.53 -12.00 12.18
CA LYS A 113 16.18 -12.23 13.47
C LYS A 113 16.00 -13.66 13.99
N MET A 114 14.92 -14.33 13.60
CA MET A 114 14.61 -15.71 13.97
C MET A 114 15.20 -16.73 12.99
N THR A 115 15.46 -16.31 11.75
CA THR A 115 16.02 -17.17 10.70
C THR A 115 17.47 -17.54 11.04
N GLY A 116 17.75 -18.83 11.06
CA GLY A 116 19.10 -19.34 11.38
C GLY A 116 19.42 -19.48 12.87
N LEU A 117 18.45 -19.22 13.76
CA LEU A 117 18.59 -19.56 15.17
C LEU A 117 18.57 -21.09 15.35
N SER A 118 19.35 -21.59 16.32
CA SER A 118 19.27 -22.99 16.73
C SER A 118 17.91 -23.30 17.39
N ASP A 119 17.52 -24.57 17.37
CA ASP A 119 16.27 -25.02 18.00
C ASP A 119 16.15 -24.62 19.47
N ALA A 120 17.26 -24.65 20.21
CA ALA A 120 17.30 -24.20 21.60
C ALA A 120 16.94 -22.72 21.76
N LYS A 121 17.45 -21.85 20.88
CA LYS A 121 17.13 -20.41 20.88
C LYS A 121 15.72 -20.14 20.37
N LEU A 122 15.25 -20.88 19.37
CA LEU A 122 13.87 -20.76 18.89
C LEU A 122 12.86 -21.15 19.99
N ARG A 123 13.19 -22.16 20.82
CA ARG A 123 12.35 -22.54 21.98
C ARG A 123 12.23 -21.42 23.00
N GLU A 124 13.31 -20.68 23.26
CA GLU A 124 13.27 -19.50 24.15
C GLU A 124 12.30 -18.42 23.62
N HIS A 125 12.22 -18.24 22.32
CA HIS A 125 11.32 -17.26 21.66
C HIS A 125 9.93 -17.80 21.37
N LEU A 126 9.68 -19.11 21.53
CA LEU A 126 8.40 -19.73 21.18
C LEU A 126 7.22 -19.08 21.93
N TYR A 127 7.36 -18.89 23.23
CA TYR A 127 6.32 -18.27 24.06
C TYR A 127 6.10 -16.78 23.76
N ASP A 128 7.15 -16.11 23.31
CA ASP A 128 7.06 -14.70 22.90
C ASP A 128 6.43 -14.56 21.48
N ALA A 129 6.60 -15.56 20.62
CA ALA A 129 6.08 -15.57 19.27
C ALA A 129 4.60 -15.98 19.18
N VAL A 130 4.12 -16.81 20.12
CA VAL A 130 2.75 -17.29 20.14
C VAL A 130 1.85 -16.32 20.92
N GLU A 131 0.75 -15.89 20.31
CA GLU A 131 -0.30 -15.13 20.99
C GLU A 131 -1.28 -16.09 21.66
N ARG A 132 -1.75 -17.08 20.91
CA ARG A 132 -2.79 -18.01 21.38
C ARG A 132 -2.69 -19.35 20.66
N VAL A 133 -3.01 -20.41 21.35
CA VAL A 133 -3.21 -21.74 20.78
C VAL A 133 -4.67 -22.15 21.03
N LEU A 134 -5.40 -22.41 19.97
CA LEU A 134 -6.76 -22.94 20.02
C LEU A 134 -6.71 -24.44 19.73
N VAL A 135 -7.27 -25.22 20.63
CA VAL A 135 -7.36 -26.70 20.48
C VAL A 135 -8.81 -27.04 20.23
N TYR A 136 -9.11 -27.57 19.06
CA TYR A 136 -10.47 -27.95 18.67
C TYR A 136 -10.77 -29.43 19.01
N ASP A 137 -9.78 -30.31 18.76
CA ASP A 137 -9.85 -31.73 19.08
C ASP A 137 -8.44 -32.32 19.27
N SER A 138 -8.31 -33.64 19.37
CA SER A 138 -7.02 -34.31 19.60
C SER A 138 -6.04 -34.22 18.43
N GLU A 139 -6.51 -33.82 17.24
CA GLU A 139 -5.71 -33.76 16.00
C GLU A 139 -5.67 -32.35 15.35
N SER A 140 -6.51 -31.43 15.85
CA SER A 140 -6.67 -30.10 15.25
C SER A 140 -6.32 -29.02 16.24
N ILE A 141 -5.22 -28.30 15.96
CA ILE A 141 -4.79 -27.11 16.70
C ILE A 141 -4.62 -25.94 15.72
N GLU A 142 -4.98 -24.74 16.18
CA GLU A 142 -4.70 -23.49 15.49
C GLU A 142 -3.76 -22.65 16.35
N ILE A 143 -2.70 -22.14 15.74
CA ILE A 143 -1.71 -21.30 16.41
C ILE A 143 -1.82 -19.89 15.87
N ILE A 144 -2.12 -18.93 16.75
CA ILE A 144 -2.16 -17.53 16.42
C ILE A 144 -0.80 -16.93 16.83
N TRP A 145 -0.10 -16.36 15.84
CA TRP A 145 1.21 -15.79 16.02
C TRP A 145 1.13 -14.28 16.19
N LYS A 146 1.87 -13.69 17.15
CA LYS A 146 1.91 -12.24 17.40
C LYS A 146 2.38 -11.43 16.18
N PHE A 147 3.27 -11.97 15.37
CA PHE A 147 3.75 -11.29 14.17
C PHE A 147 2.78 -11.35 12.97
N ASN A 148 1.63 -12.04 13.12
CA ASN A 148 0.56 -12.05 12.12
C ASN A 148 -0.49 -10.95 12.35
N GLU A 149 -0.41 -10.18 13.43
CA GLU A 149 -1.38 -9.10 13.72
C GLU A 149 -1.47 -8.06 12.59
N VAL A 150 -0.40 -7.85 11.84
CA VAL A 150 -0.38 -6.94 10.68
C VAL A 150 -1.35 -7.42 9.57
N LYS A 151 -1.64 -8.73 9.48
CA LYS A 151 -2.59 -9.28 8.49
C LYS A 151 -4.06 -9.03 8.85
N ASN A 152 -4.41 -8.94 10.12
CA ASN A 152 -5.80 -8.81 10.54
C ASN A 152 -6.43 -7.46 10.18
N GLY A 153 -5.63 -6.44 9.87
CA GLY A 153 -6.09 -5.17 9.32
C GLY A 153 -6.42 -5.22 7.81
N ILE A 154 -5.92 -6.22 7.08
CA ILE A 154 -6.05 -6.32 5.62
C ILE A 154 -7.07 -7.41 5.21
N SER A 155 -7.35 -8.37 6.08
CA SER A 155 -8.22 -9.52 5.79
C SER A 155 -9.73 -9.20 5.77
N SER A 156 -10.15 -8.00 6.15
CA SER A 156 -11.58 -7.62 6.13
C SER A 156 -12.11 -7.20 4.75
N TYR A 157 -11.29 -7.17 3.71
CA TYR A 157 -11.71 -6.79 2.35
C TYR A 157 -11.74 -7.93 1.33
N ALA A 158 -11.39 -9.15 1.68
CA ALA A 158 -11.34 -10.29 0.73
C ALA A 158 -12.51 -11.30 0.89
N GLY A 159 -13.66 -10.89 1.38
CA GLY A 159 -14.79 -11.76 1.66
C GLY A 159 -16.16 -11.20 1.31
N ALA A 160 -16.33 -10.56 0.15
CA ALA A 160 -17.65 -10.25 -0.39
C ALA A 160 -17.62 -10.35 -1.91
N GLY A 161 -17.90 -11.57 -2.42
CA GLY A 161 -18.01 -11.75 -3.87
C GLY A 161 -18.21 -13.21 -4.26
N VAL A 162 -19.39 -13.77 -3.99
CA VAL A 162 -20.12 -14.68 -4.87
C VAL A 162 -21.58 -14.34 -4.78
#